data_f1dfc8daee4bf9fb9f5d91d0abf8f536
#
_entry.id   f1dfc8daee4bf9fb9f5d91d0abf8f536
#
_cell.length_a   1.000
_cell.length_b   1.000
_cell.length_c   1.000
_cell.angle_alpha   90.00
_cell.angle_beta   90.00
_cell.angle_gamma   90.00
#
_symmetry.space_group_name_H-M   'P 1'
#
loop_
_entity.id
_entity.type
_entity.pdbx_description
1 polymer ?
#
loop_
_entity_poly.entity_id
_entity_poly.type
_entity_poly.pdbx_seq_one_letter_code
_entity_poly.pdbx_strand_id
1 'polypeptide(L)'
;MHGKPYRERYQFVPLRQVAPDLQHAVIAAEDSNFYQHHGFDWREIQKAAQEDLEGERTRGASTITQQLVKNLFFGTGRSFLRKGAEATLVPVAELFLGKRRILELYLNVVEWGPAVYGAEAACRYHYEISARNIGRQQAARLAAILPAPLKRRPERMNNYSAIILRRMGQMGW
;
A
#
# COMPACT_ATOMS: atom_id res chain seq x y z
N MET A 1 28.09 -7.20 14.30
CA MET A 1 27.24 -6.18 14.96
C MET A 1 25.85 -6.77 15.12
N HIS A 2 25.49 -7.20 16.33
CA HIS A 2 24.16 -7.75 16.62
C HIS A 2 23.20 -6.57 16.71
N GLY A 3 22.38 -6.38 15.67
CA GLY A 3 21.33 -5.36 15.69
C GLY A 3 20.36 -5.65 16.84
N LYS A 4 20.05 -4.63 17.64
CA LYS A 4 19.00 -4.73 18.67
C LYS A 4 17.72 -5.25 17.99
N PRO A 5 17.03 -6.27 18.54
CA PRO A 5 15.80 -6.76 17.96
C PRO A 5 14.79 -5.60 17.95
N TYR A 6 14.31 -5.21 16.79
CA TYR A 6 13.21 -4.25 16.70
C TYR A 6 11.97 -4.87 17.34
N ARG A 7 11.39 -4.17 18.32
CA ARG A 7 10.11 -4.58 18.88
C ARG A 7 9.04 -4.34 17.81
N GLU A 8 8.38 -5.40 17.38
CA GLU A 8 7.28 -5.33 16.45
C GLU A 8 6.15 -4.43 16.99
N ARG A 9 5.68 -3.52 16.14
CA ARG A 9 4.58 -2.60 16.44
C ARG A 9 3.44 -2.94 15.52
N TYR A 10 2.36 -3.39 16.10
CA TYR A 10 1.15 -3.76 15.39
C TYR A 10 -0.07 -3.48 16.26
N GLN A 11 -1.09 -2.89 15.64
CA GLN A 11 -2.41 -2.71 16.23
C GLN A 11 -3.45 -2.72 15.12
N PHE A 12 -4.31 -3.74 15.13
CA PHE A 12 -5.43 -3.81 14.20
C PHE A 12 -6.47 -2.72 14.52
N VAL A 13 -6.93 -2.04 13.49
CA VAL A 13 -8.05 -1.10 13.56
C VAL A 13 -9.02 -1.34 12.40
N PRO A 14 -10.35 -1.35 12.64
CA PRO A 14 -11.31 -1.46 11.55
C PRO A 14 -11.22 -0.25 10.61
N LEU A 15 -11.60 -0.41 9.34
CA LEU A 15 -11.48 0.63 8.31
C LEU A 15 -12.15 1.96 8.72
N ARG A 16 -13.27 1.90 9.46
CA ARG A 16 -13.96 3.09 9.98
C ARG A 16 -13.14 3.91 10.98
N GLN A 17 -12.09 3.35 11.53
CA GLN A 17 -11.15 4.03 12.45
C GLN A 17 -9.88 4.52 11.75
N VAL A 18 -9.77 4.32 10.44
CA VAL A 18 -8.71 4.91 9.61
C VAL A 18 -9.30 6.13 8.91
N ALA A 19 -8.67 7.29 9.05
CA ALA A 19 -9.13 8.51 8.39
C ALA A 19 -9.33 8.31 6.88
N PRO A 20 -10.39 8.84 6.27
CA PRO A 20 -10.61 8.77 4.82
C PRO A 20 -9.40 9.26 4.01
N ASP A 21 -8.74 10.32 4.45
CA ASP A 21 -7.54 10.84 3.80
C ASP A 21 -6.42 9.80 3.67
N LEU A 22 -6.22 8.94 4.68
CA LEU A 22 -5.19 7.88 4.59
C LEU A 22 -5.63 6.77 3.63
N GLN A 23 -6.90 6.37 3.64
CA GLN A 23 -7.46 5.42 2.71
C GLN A 23 -7.27 5.91 1.26
N HIS A 24 -7.65 7.15 0.99
CA HIS A 24 -7.56 7.79 -0.32
C HIS A 24 -6.10 7.96 -0.78
N ALA A 25 -5.22 8.40 0.12
CA ALA A 25 -3.80 8.55 -0.18
C ALA A 25 -3.14 7.23 -0.57
N VAL A 26 -3.46 6.15 0.12
CA VAL A 26 -2.95 4.81 -0.18
C VAL A 26 -3.46 4.32 -1.54
N ILE A 27 -4.75 4.46 -1.82
CA ILE A 27 -5.32 4.10 -3.12
C ILE A 27 -4.68 4.93 -4.24
N ALA A 28 -4.58 6.24 -4.07
CA ALA A 28 -3.97 7.14 -5.06
C ALA A 28 -2.47 6.86 -5.29
N ALA A 29 -1.76 6.35 -4.28
CA ALA A 29 -0.35 5.99 -4.35
C ALA A 29 -0.10 4.65 -5.04
N GLU A 30 -0.85 3.63 -4.65
CA GLU A 30 -0.57 2.22 -4.95
C GLU A 30 -1.47 1.64 -6.06
N ASP A 31 -2.72 2.12 -6.17
CA ASP A 31 -3.72 1.48 -7.02
C ASP A 31 -4.87 2.43 -7.35
N SER A 32 -4.62 3.41 -8.21
CA SER A 32 -5.59 4.48 -8.51
C SER A 32 -6.94 3.97 -9.06
N ASN A 33 -6.97 2.78 -9.65
CA ASN A 33 -8.16 2.14 -10.20
C ASN A 33 -8.74 1.05 -9.28
N PHE A 34 -8.36 1.04 -7.99
CA PHE A 34 -8.70 -0.02 -7.04
C PHE A 34 -10.17 -0.45 -7.06
N TYR A 35 -11.10 0.48 -7.15
CA TYR A 35 -12.53 0.17 -7.18
C TYR A 35 -13.08 -0.22 -8.56
N GLN A 36 -12.26 -0.15 -9.63
CA GLN A 36 -12.70 -0.36 -11.01
C GLN A 36 -12.28 -1.72 -11.57
N HIS A 37 -11.27 -2.38 -10.98
CA HIS A 37 -10.81 -3.70 -11.42
C HIS A 37 -11.13 -4.79 -10.39
N HIS A 38 -10.98 -6.06 -10.79
CA HIS A 38 -11.22 -7.25 -9.97
C HIS A 38 -9.90 -8.00 -9.68
N GLY A 39 -9.00 -7.34 -8.95
CA GLY A 39 -7.72 -7.92 -8.50
C GLY A 39 -6.53 -7.62 -9.39
N PHE A 40 -6.71 -7.50 -10.70
CA PHE A 40 -5.68 -7.14 -11.66
C PHE A 40 -6.10 -5.89 -12.44
N ASP A 41 -5.24 -4.90 -12.48
CA ASP A 41 -5.40 -3.74 -13.36
C ASP A 41 -4.67 -4.01 -14.69
N TRP A 42 -5.40 -4.59 -15.66
CA TRP A 42 -4.86 -4.92 -16.97
C TRP A 42 -4.37 -3.70 -17.75
N ARG A 43 -4.96 -2.53 -17.53
CA ARG A 43 -4.55 -1.28 -18.19
C ARG A 43 -3.19 -0.83 -17.68
N GLU A 44 -2.99 -0.83 -16.36
CA GLU A 44 -1.70 -0.49 -15.76
C GLU A 44 -0.63 -1.54 -16.07
N ILE A 45 -0.99 -2.83 -16.17
CA ILE A 45 -0.06 -3.90 -16.58
C ILE A 45 0.41 -3.68 -18.02
N GLN A 46 -0.50 -3.38 -18.95
CA GLN A 46 -0.15 -3.11 -20.35
C GLN A 46 0.73 -1.87 -20.48
N LYS A 47 0.37 -0.79 -19.76
CA LYS A 47 1.14 0.44 -19.75
C LYS A 47 2.55 0.24 -19.20
N ALA A 48 2.70 -0.47 -18.08
CA ALA A 48 3.99 -0.79 -17.49
C ALA A 48 4.86 -1.65 -18.43
N ALA A 49 4.26 -2.61 -19.14
CA ALA A 49 4.97 -3.42 -20.12
C ALA A 49 5.45 -2.58 -21.33
N GLN A 50 4.68 -1.59 -21.76
CA GLN A 50 5.07 -0.69 -22.84
C GLN A 50 6.20 0.26 -22.40
N GLU A 51 6.10 0.87 -21.22
CA GLU A 51 7.15 1.72 -20.64
C GLU A 51 8.47 0.95 -20.46
N ASP A 52 8.40 -0.33 -20.09
CA ASP A 52 9.58 -1.20 -19.94
C ASP A 52 10.26 -1.49 -21.29
N LEU A 53 9.48 -1.68 -22.37
CA LEU A 53 9.99 -1.84 -23.74
C LEU A 53 10.65 -0.57 -24.28
N GLU A 54 10.17 0.60 -23.86
CA GLU A 54 10.70 1.92 -24.25
C GLU A 54 11.91 2.33 -23.39
N GLY A 55 12.32 1.50 -22.42
CA GLY A 55 13.46 1.76 -21.53
C GLY A 55 13.16 2.82 -20.46
N GLU A 56 11.90 3.18 -20.27
CA GLU A 56 11.47 4.08 -19.22
C GLU A 56 11.36 3.34 -17.88
N ARG A 57 11.54 4.09 -16.78
CA ARG A 57 11.52 3.51 -15.45
C ARG A 57 10.12 3.04 -15.07
N THR A 58 9.89 1.73 -15.09
CA THR A 58 8.61 1.10 -14.83
C THR A 58 8.07 1.44 -13.44
N ARG A 59 6.85 1.92 -13.36
CA ARG A 59 6.08 1.97 -12.11
C ARG A 59 5.67 0.55 -11.73
N GLY A 60 5.53 0.28 -10.43
CA GLY A 60 4.96 -1.01 -10.01
C GLY A 60 3.49 -1.11 -10.46
N ALA A 61 3.19 -2.11 -11.30
CA ALA A 61 1.83 -2.41 -11.77
C ALA A 61 1.07 -3.36 -10.82
N SER A 62 1.53 -3.48 -9.58
CA SER A 62 0.90 -4.38 -8.58
C SER A 62 -0.26 -3.69 -7.89
N THR A 63 -1.42 -4.33 -7.88
CA THR A 63 -2.62 -3.84 -7.18
C THR A 63 -2.55 -4.03 -5.67
N ILE A 64 -3.40 -3.32 -4.92
CA ILE A 64 -3.56 -3.49 -3.48
C ILE A 64 -3.93 -4.95 -3.14
N THR A 65 -4.79 -5.60 -3.93
CA THR A 65 -5.20 -7.00 -3.71
C THR A 65 -4.01 -7.96 -3.89
N GLN A 66 -3.19 -7.75 -4.93
CA GLN A 66 -1.97 -8.54 -5.15
C GLN A 66 -0.97 -8.36 -4.00
N GLN A 67 -0.77 -7.12 -3.54
CA GLN A 67 0.09 -6.83 -2.41
C GLN A 67 -0.43 -7.46 -1.11
N LEU A 68 -1.74 -7.42 -0.85
CA LEU A 68 -2.38 -8.07 0.29
C LEU A 68 -2.13 -9.57 0.29
N VAL A 69 -2.46 -10.25 -0.82
CA VAL A 69 -2.25 -11.70 -0.97
C VAL A 69 -0.79 -12.07 -0.75
N LYS A 70 0.13 -11.30 -1.34
CA LYS A 70 1.56 -11.49 -1.13
C LYS A 70 1.95 -11.37 0.35
N ASN A 71 1.46 -10.35 1.05
CA ASN A 71 1.84 -10.10 2.45
C ASN A 71 1.26 -11.15 3.41
N LEU A 72 0.07 -11.70 3.11
CA LEU A 72 -0.60 -12.69 3.98
C LEU A 72 -0.08 -14.12 3.78
N PHE A 73 0.20 -14.50 2.55
CA PHE A 73 0.46 -15.92 2.21
C PHE A 73 1.89 -16.21 1.79
N PHE A 74 2.65 -15.18 1.42
CA PHE A 74 3.98 -15.36 0.84
C PHE A 74 5.00 -14.46 1.53
N GLY A 75 5.97 -15.05 2.19
CA GLY A 75 7.11 -14.32 2.73
C GLY A 75 8.02 -13.72 1.63
N THR A 76 9.21 -13.27 2.00
CA THR A 76 10.16 -12.56 1.11
C THR A 76 10.85 -13.42 0.06
N GLY A 77 10.66 -14.76 0.06
CA GLY A 77 11.26 -15.68 -0.92
C GLY A 77 10.78 -15.43 -2.36
N ARG A 78 11.65 -15.53 -3.36
CA ARG A 78 11.31 -15.42 -4.79
C ARG A 78 11.19 -16.82 -5.41
N SER A 79 10.00 -17.19 -5.90
CA SER A 79 9.75 -18.45 -6.60
C SER A 79 8.69 -18.23 -7.69
N PHE A 80 8.86 -18.87 -8.84
CA PHE A 80 7.85 -18.84 -9.93
C PHE A 80 6.55 -19.53 -9.53
N LEU A 81 6.63 -20.62 -8.73
CA LEU A 81 5.46 -21.29 -8.16
C LEU A 81 4.61 -20.35 -7.29
N ARG A 82 5.26 -19.44 -6.56
CA ARG A 82 4.59 -18.39 -5.80
C ARG A 82 3.81 -17.43 -6.68
N LYS A 83 4.38 -16.97 -7.81
CA LYS A 83 3.67 -16.10 -8.76
C LYS A 83 2.39 -16.75 -9.31
N GLY A 84 2.42 -18.05 -9.60
CA GLY A 84 1.23 -18.80 -9.99
C GLY A 84 0.18 -18.87 -8.89
N ALA A 85 0.60 -19.16 -7.66
CA ALA A 85 -0.30 -19.19 -6.51
C ALA A 85 -0.88 -17.80 -6.17
N GLU A 86 -0.08 -16.73 -6.26
CA GLU A 86 -0.56 -15.35 -6.12
C GLU A 86 -1.67 -15.06 -7.14
N ALA A 87 -1.48 -15.45 -8.41
CA ALA A 87 -2.44 -15.22 -9.49
C ALA A 87 -3.78 -15.92 -9.27
N THR A 88 -3.81 -17.09 -8.62
CA THR A 88 -5.04 -17.81 -8.31
C THR A 88 -5.74 -17.28 -7.06
N LEU A 89 -5.00 -16.81 -6.05
CA LEU A 89 -5.57 -16.30 -4.80
C LEU A 89 -6.15 -14.88 -4.93
N VAL A 90 -5.67 -14.09 -5.86
CA VAL A 90 -6.15 -12.70 -6.06
C VAL A 90 -7.63 -12.66 -6.45
N PRO A 91 -8.14 -13.40 -7.47
CA PRO A 91 -9.56 -13.44 -7.77
C PRO A 91 -10.41 -14.02 -6.62
N VAL A 92 -9.87 -15.01 -5.90
CA VAL A 92 -10.55 -15.59 -4.73
C VAL A 92 -10.71 -14.54 -3.63
N ALA A 93 -9.66 -13.76 -3.34
CA ALA A 93 -9.75 -12.68 -2.36
C ALA A 93 -10.78 -11.60 -2.77
N GLU A 94 -10.84 -11.22 -4.04
CA GLU A 94 -11.83 -10.25 -4.55
C GLU A 94 -13.27 -10.79 -4.43
N LEU A 95 -13.48 -12.06 -4.74
CA LEU A 95 -14.80 -12.69 -4.69
C LEU A 95 -15.34 -12.77 -3.26
N PHE A 96 -14.49 -13.16 -2.29
CA PHE A 96 -14.94 -13.46 -0.92
C PHE A 96 -14.84 -12.27 0.04
N LEU A 97 -13.89 -11.35 -0.15
CA LEU A 97 -13.65 -10.27 0.81
C LEU A 97 -14.33 -8.96 0.39
N GLY A 98 -14.39 -8.66 -0.90
CA GLY A 98 -14.82 -7.37 -1.43
C GLY A 98 -13.83 -6.23 -1.13
N LYS A 99 -13.93 -5.13 -1.87
CA LYS A 99 -12.96 -4.03 -1.85
C LYS A 99 -12.72 -3.40 -0.48
N ARG A 100 -13.78 -3.15 0.28
CA ARG A 100 -13.66 -2.53 1.61
C ARG A 100 -12.87 -3.39 2.58
N ARG A 101 -13.10 -4.71 2.57
CA ARG A 101 -12.38 -5.64 3.44
C ARG A 101 -10.95 -5.85 2.98
N ILE A 102 -10.70 -5.89 1.69
CA ILE A 102 -9.35 -5.94 1.11
C ILE A 102 -8.54 -4.72 1.57
N LEU A 103 -9.09 -3.51 1.43
CA LEU A 103 -8.42 -2.29 1.87
C LEU A 103 -8.17 -2.28 3.38
N GLU A 104 -9.15 -2.71 4.18
CA GLU A 104 -9.02 -2.82 5.63
C GLU A 104 -7.87 -3.74 6.01
N LEU A 105 -7.82 -4.93 5.44
CA LEU A 105 -6.76 -5.89 5.71
C LEU A 105 -5.40 -5.37 5.24
N TYR A 106 -5.33 -4.81 4.02
CA TYR A 106 -4.11 -4.23 3.49
C TYR A 106 -3.53 -3.16 4.41
N LEU A 107 -4.34 -2.18 4.82
CA LEU A 107 -3.93 -1.12 5.72
C LEU A 107 -3.46 -1.63 7.08
N ASN A 108 -3.89 -2.82 7.49
CA ASN A 108 -3.48 -3.42 8.75
C ASN A 108 -2.25 -4.33 8.65
N VAL A 109 -1.92 -4.89 7.47
CA VAL A 109 -0.80 -5.85 7.37
C VAL A 109 0.43 -5.30 6.67
N VAL A 110 0.30 -4.21 5.90
CA VAL A 110 1.44 -3.65 5.16
C VAL A 110 2.46 -3.03 6.12
N GLU A 111 3.75 -3.19 5.78
CA GLU A 111 4.86 -2.62 6.52
C GLU A 111 5.04 -1.13 6.19
N TRP A 112 5.21 -0.30 7.22
CA TRP A 112 5.37 1.15 7.12
C TRP A 112 6.70 1.67 7.68
N GLY A 113 7.57 0.77 8.07
CA GLY A 113 8.87 1.06 8.64
C GLY A 113 9.46 -0.18 9.31
N PRO A 114 10.69 -0.13 9.82
CA PRO A 114 11.31 -1.29 10.46
C PRO A 114 10.46 -1.85 11.60
N ALA A 115 9.88 -3.05 11.40
CA ALA A 115 8.97 -3.72 12.33
C ALA A 115 7.72 -2.89 12.73
N VAL A 116 7.24 -2.01 11.82
CA VAL A 116 6.00 -1.23 11.99
C VAL A 116 4.98 -1.73 10.97
N TYR A 117 3.96 -2.42 11.44
CA TYR A 117 2.91 -3.02 10.62
C TYR A 117 1.55 -2.39 10.93
N GLY A 118 0.83 -2.04 9.87
CA GLY A 118 -0.51 -1.48 9.96
C GLY A 118 -0.57 0.03 10.18
N ALA A 119 -1.66 0.63 9.71
CA ALA A 119 -1.88 2.08 9.67
C ALA A 119 -1.86 2.75 11.05
N GLU A 120 -2.45 2.12 12.07
CA GLU A 120 -2.46 2.68 13.43
C GLU A 120 -1.05 2.75 14.01
N ALA A 121 -0.29 1.65 13.91
CA ALA A 121 1.08 1.62 14.38
C ALA A 121 1.96 2.62 13.60
N ALA A 122 1.73 2.77 12.29
CA ALA A 122 2.45 3.72 11.44
C ALA A 122 2.19 5.18 11.85
N CYS A 123 0.92 5.54 12.05
CA CYS A 123 0.56 6.90 12.47
C CYS A 123 1.13 7.24 13.85
N ARG A 124 1.11 6.30 14.79
CA ARG A 124 1.74 6.49 16.10
C ARG A 124 3.25 6.57 16.03
N TYR A 125 3.87 5.77 15.17
CA TYR A 125 5.33 5.74 15.03
C TYR A 125 5.90 7.00 14.37
N HIS A 126 5.24 7.50 13.31
CA HIS A 126 5.75 8.61 12.51
C HIS A 126 5.23 9.98 12.96
N TYR A 127 4.05 10.04 13.60
CA TYR A 127 3.37 11.29 13.90
C TYR A 127 2.81 11.39 15.33
N GLU A 128 2.92 10.34 16.15
CA GLU A 128 2.39 10.27 17.53
C GLU A 128 0.87 10.49 17.64
N ILE A 129 0.14 10.24 16.55
CA ILE A 129 -1.33 10.36 16.48
C ILE A 129 -1.97 9.01 16.11
N SER A 130 -3.29 8.89 16.32
CA SER A 130 -4.04 7.72 15.81
C SER A 130 -4.29 7.84 14.30
N ALA A 131 -4.48 6.68 13.62
CA ALA A 131 -4.85 6.64 12.22
C ALA A 131 -6.18 7.35 11.91
N ARG A 132 -7.03 7.54 12.92
CA ARG A 132 -8.28 8.29 12.81
C ARG A 132 -8.06 9.79 12.63
N ASN A 133 -6.98 10.31 13.19
CA ASN A 133 -6.72 11.75 13.31
C ASN A 133 -5.64 12.25 12.33
N ILE A 134 -5.15 11.40 11.45
CA ILE A 134 -4.15 11.79 10.47
C ILE A 134 -4.77 12.75 9.44
N GLY A 135 -4.10 13.88 9.22
CA GLY A 135 -4.54 14.87 8.23
C GLY A 135 -4.03 14.55 6.82
N ARG A 136 -4.66 15.16 5.83
CA ARG A 136 -4.44 14.91 4.39
C ARG A 136 -2.97 14.96 3.96
N GLN A 137 -2.21 15.96 4.41
CA GLN A 137 -0.78 16.10 4.09
C GLN A 137 0.07 14.98 4.69
N GLN A 138 -0.20 14.64 5.95
CA GLN A 138 0.49 13.55 6.64
C GLN A 138 0.15 12.21 6.00
N ALA A 139 -1.11 11.98 5.65
CA ALA A 139 -1.59 10.78 4.95
C ALA A 139 -0.87 10.57 3.61
N ALA A 140 -0.76 11.62 2.80
CA ALA A 140 -0.04 11.56 1.52
C ALA A 140 1.46 11.27 1.70
N ARG A 141 2.11 11.87 2.70
CA ARG A 141 3.52 11.58 3.02
C ARG A 141 3.70 10.16 3.54
N LEU A 142 2.77 9.68 4.35
CA LEU A 142 2.79 8.32 4.86
C LEU A 142 2.59 7.31 3.72
N ALA A 143 1.61 7.50 2.84
CA ALA A 143 1.43 6.66 1.67
C ALA A 143 2.66 6.65 0.74
N ALA A 144 3.38 7.76 0.65
CA ALA A 144 4.58 7.89 -0.18
C ALA A 144 5.76 7.00 0.26
N ILE A 145 5.78 6.48 1.46
CA ILE A 145 6.85 5.57 1.91
C ILE A 145 6.61 4.11 1.51
N LEU A 146 5.37 3.70 1.23
CA LEU A 146 4.98 2.30 0.99
C LEU A 146 5.86 1.54 -0.02
N PRO A 147 6.30 2.14 -1.15
CA PRO A 147 7.15 1.42 -2.09
C PRO A 147 8.52 1.00 -1.55
N ALA A 148 8.99 1.62 -0.46
CA ALA A 148 10.27 1.27 0.18
C ALA A 148 10.27 1.69 1.68
N PRO A 149 9.44 1.09 2.54
CA PRO A 149 9.17 1.56 3.89
C PRO A 149 10.40 1.48 4.81
N LEU A 150 11.34 0.59 4.51
CA LEU A 150 12.58 0.48 5.26
C LEU A 150 13.60 1.59 4.95
N LYS A 151 13.47 2.24 3.77
CA LYS A 151 14.41 3.25 3.29
C LYS A 151 13.85 4.67 3.30
N ARG A 152 12.55 4.82 3.09
CA ARG A 152 11.87 6.11 2.99
C ARG A 152 11.42 6.60 4.37
N ARG A 153 11.34 7.93 4.50
CA ARG A 153 10.82 8.60 5.70
C ARG A 153 9.81 9.66 5.26
N PRO A 154 8.65 9.81 5.94
CA PRO A 154 7.60 10.74 5.52
C PRO A 154 8.08 12.18 5.37
N GLU A 155 9.03 12.62 6.20
CA GLU A 155 9.59 13.98 6.19
C GLU A 155 10.33 14.30 4.89
N ARG A 156 10.83 13.27 4.18
CA ARG A 156 11.59 13.38 2.93
C ARG A 156 10.75 13.15 1.69
N MET A 157 9.43 12.99 1.82
CA MET A 157 8.56 12.61 0.70
C MET A 157 7.77 13.78 0.10
N ASN A 158 8.24 15.02 0.22
CA ASN A 158 7.52 16.20 -0.25
C ASN A 158 7.11 16.13 -1.73
N ASN A 159 8.04 15.77 -2.63
CA ASN A 159 7.76 15.72 -4.07
C ASN A 159 6.76 14.60 -4.40
N TYR A 160 6.96 13.40 -3.86
CA TYR A 160 6.07 12.27 -4.17
C TYR A 160 4.71 12.43 -3.50
N SER A 161 4.64 12.96 -2.27
CA SER A 161 3.36 13.26 -1.63
C SER A 161 2.55 14.33 -2.37
N ALA A 162 3.21 15.31 -3.00
CA ALA A 162 2.52 16.28 -3.86
C ALA A 162 1.86 15.63 -5.09
N ILE A 163 2.50 14.61 -5.66
CA ILE A 163 1.90 13.81 -6.75
C ILE A 163 0.68 13.04 -6.23
N ILE A 164 0.77 12.42 -5.06
CA ILE A 164 -0.34 11.69 -4.44
C ILE A 164 -1.52 12.64 -4.18
N LEU A 165 -1.27 13.81 -3.59
CA LEU A 165 -2.31 14.81 -3.33
C LEU A 165 -3.01 15.28 -4.62
N ARG A 166 -2.26 15.46 -5.70
CA ARG A 166 -2.82 15.79 -7.02
C ARG A 166 -3.73 14.68 -7.53
N ARG A 167 -3.29 13.42 -7.44
CA ARG A 167 -4.10 12.27 -7.82
C ARG A 167 -5.37 12.16 -7.00
N MET A 168 -5.29 12.34 -5.67
CA MET A 168 -6.48 12.39 -4.80
C MET A 168 -7.46 13.46 -5.29
N GLY A 169 -6.99 14.66 -5.62
CA GLY A 169 -7.84 15.72 -6.18
C GLY A 169 -8.47 15.35 -7.53
N GLN A 170 -7.72 14.68 -8.43
CA GLN A 170 -8.24 14.18 -9.71
C GLN A 170 -9.30 13.09 -9.55
N MET A 171 -9.23 12.32 -8.46
CA MET A 171 -10.19 11.28 -8.10
C MET A 171 -11.42 11.83 -7.32
N GLY A 172 -11.48 13.15 -7.10
CA GLY A 172 -12.58 13.79 -6.37
C GLY A 172 -12.47 13.71 -4.84
N TRP A 173 -11.28 13.48 -4.31
CA TRP A 173 -10.99 13.33 -2.88
C TRP A 173 -10.22 14.51 -2.30
#